data_766eaeaa32aa8dab4d66215d1ffaa4ef
#
_entry.id   766eaeaa32aa8dab4d66215d1ffaa4ef
#
_cell.length_a   1.000
_cell.length_b   1.000
_cell.length_c   1.000
_cell.angle_alpha   90.00
_cell.angle_beta   90.00
_cell.angle_gamma   90.00
#
_symmetry.space_group_name_H-M   'P 1'
#
loop_
_entity.id
_entity.type
_entity.pdbx_description
1 polymer ?
#
loop_
_entity_poly.entity_id
_entity_poly.type
_entity_poly.pdbx_seq_one_letter_code
_entity_poly.pdbx_strand_id
1 'polypeptide(L)'
;MHSRSHFLRTLALAGTAPFLISRETAAQSPAKAVRDIGSRLELFIDDFLIERMEGVSLKLHEPVNAGTAIEFDRPWEGAFCGYVTALSDEGLHRIYYRGLPAAGADGSLNETTCIAESKDGVSWRKPSLEIFEAHGTRKNNIVLAGLAPFSHNFSPFLDTRPGIAQSERYKAAAGTVKSGLAAFVSPDGVRWRKLREEPILRDGAFDSQNVAFWSELENCYVCYFRTWTGGGFKGFRTVSRATSRDFLSWSAPEPMNFGLTPPEHLYTNQTTP
;
A
#
# COMPACT_ATOMS: atom_id res chain seq x y z
N MET A 1 -33.24 33.28 66.75
CA MET A 1 -32.67 34.48 67.29
C MET A 1 -32.07 35.29 66.16
N HIS A 2 -32.75 36.29 65.72
CA HIS A 2 -32.50 37.74 65.72
C HIS A 2 -31.14 38.11 65.13
N SER A 3 -30.94 39.03 64.19
CA SER A 3 -31.67 40.27 63.87
C SER A 3 -31.00 40.95 62.62
N ARG A 4 -31.84 41.54 61.75
CA ARG A 4 -31.81 42.90 61.15
C ARG A 4 -30.53 43.35 60.36
N SER A 5 -30.68 43.59 59.08
CA SER A 5 -30.98 44.82 58.35
C SER A 5 -30.03 46.01 58.57
N HIS A 6 -29.36 46.45 57.47
CA HIS A 6 -29.31 47.89 57.19
C HIS A 6 -29.18 48.11 55.66
N PHE A 7 -30.12 48.90 55.18
CA PHE A 7 -30.28 49.51 53.89
C PHE A 7 -29.34 50.74 53.79
N LEU A 8 -28.54 50.81 52.70
CA LEU A 8 -27.99 52.11 52.31
C LEU A 8 -28.15 52.26 50.81
N ARG A 9 -28.97 53.19 50.41
CA ARG A 9 -29.15 53.71 49.06
C ARG A 9 -27.94 54.58 48.72
N THR A 10 -27.35 54.33 47.55
CA THR A 10 -26.46 55.31 46.90
C THR A 10 -26.89 55.49 45.47
N LEU A 11 -27.09 56.68 45.03
CA LEU A 11 -27.55 57.13 43.72
C LEU A 11 -26.62 56.73 42.62
N ALA A 12 -27.20 56.31 41.50
CA ALA A 12 -26.52 56.05 40.22
C ALA A 12 -26.37 57.36 39.49
N LEU A 13 -25.12 57.70 39.11
CA LEU A 13 -24.82 58.59 37.98
C LEU A 13 -24.71 57.77 36.73
N ALA A 14 -25.59 57.98 35.76
CA ALA A 14 -25.54 57.43 34.45
C ALA A 14 -24.43 58.13 33.64
N GLY A 15 -23.31 57.44 33.46
CA GLY A 15 -22.29 57.83 32.51
C GLY A 15 -22.50 57.03 31.21
N THR A 16 -22.89 57.71 30.14
CA THR A 16 -22.91 57.13 28.76
C THR A 16 -21.47 56.97 28.24
N ALA A 17 -20.95 55.75 28.35
CA ALA A 17 -19.73 55.41 27.65
C ALA A 17 -20.05 55.04 26.20
N PRO A 18 -19.31 55.54 25.19
CA PRO A 18 -19.50 55.13 23.81
C PRO A 18 -19.03 53.71 23.64
N PHE A 19 -19.91 52.81 23.19
CA PHE A 19 -19.57 51.48 22.71
C PHE A 19 -18.68 51.61 21.51
N LEU A 20 -17.37 51.45 21.67
CA LEU A 20 -16.43 51.20 20.56
C LEU A 20 -16.69 49.77 20.10
N ILE A 21 -17.44 49.63 18.99
CA ILE A 21 -17.52 48.36 18.23
C ILE A 21 -16.14 48.16 17.63
N SER A 22 -15.31 47.39 18.30
CA SER A 22 -14.10 46.83 17.66
C SER A 22 -14.57 45.92 16.53
N ARG A 23 -14.47 46.41 15.30
CA ARG A 23 -14.49 45.53 14.14
C ARG A 23 -13.26 44.61 14.27
N GLU A 24 -13.48 43.37 14.70
CA GLU A 24 -12.53 42.32 14.46
C GLU A 24 -12.34 42.24 12.95
N THR A 25 -11.25 42.79 12.46
CA THR A 25 -10.75 42.46 11.15
C THR A 25 -10.40 40.99 11.20
N ALA A 26 -11.26 40.15 10.59
CA ALA A 26 -10.94 38.76 10.33
C ALA A 26 -9.57 38.75 9.64
N ALA A 27 -8.55 38.27 10.35
CA ALA A 27 -7.23 38.05 9.79
C ALA A 27 -7.41 37.12 8.61
N GLN A 28 -7.21 37.62 7.39
CA GLN A 28 -7.18 36.79 6.21
C GLN A 28 -6.03 35.77 6.41
N SER A 29 -6.38 34.51 6.45
CA SER A 29 -5.37 33.44 6.40
C SER A 29 -4.47 33.70 5.18
N PRO A 30 -3.14 33.57 5.31
CA PRO A 30 -2.24 33.78 4.18
C PRO A 30 -2.68 32.89 3.02
N ALA A 31 -2.81 33.47 1.84
CA ALA A 31 -3.17 32.73 0.64
C ALA A 31 -2.21 31.52 0.49
N LYS A 32 -2.76 30.34 0.29
CA LYS A 32 -1.95 29.14 0.02
C LYS A 32 -1.13 29.39 -1.24
N ALA A 33 0.17 29.09 -1.19
CA ALA A 33 1.02 29.23 -2.37
C ALA A 33 0.52 28.30 -3.48
N VAL A 34 0.40 28.83 -4.70
CA VAL A 34 0.09 28.02 -5.88
C VAL A 34 1.16 26.94 -6.06
N ARG A 35 0.73 25.71 -6.22
CA ARG A 35 1.61 24.55 -6.41
C ARG A 35 1.58 24.13 -7.86
N ASP A 36 2.76 23.98 -8.43
CA ASP A 36 2.90 23.36 -9.74
C ASP A 36 2.89 21.84 -9.58
N ILE A 37 1.86 21.19 -10.09
CA ILE A 37 1.72 19.73 -10.11
C ILE A 37 2.20 19.12 -11.42
N GLY A 38 2.57 19.95 -12.43
CA GLY A 38 2.99 19.47 -13.75
C GLY A 38 1.92 18.57 -14.38
N SER A 39 2.32 17.38 -14.82
CA SER A 39 1.43 16.35 -15.41
C SER A 39 1.02 15.25 -14.42
N ARG A 40 1.29 15.40 -13.13
CA ARG A 40 0.94 14.40 -12.13
C ARG A 40 -0.58 14.29 -11.97
N LEU A 41 -1.05 13.05 -11.80
CA LEU A 41 -2.42 12.77 -11.37
C LEU A 41 -2.49 12.96 -9.85
N GLU A 42 -3.42 13.79 -9.41
CA GLU A 42 -3.60 14.10 -7.98
C GLU A 42 -5.05 13.77 -7.56
N LEU A 43 -5.18 13.09 -6.42
CA LEU A 43 -6.49 12.78 -5.86
C LEU A 43 -6.95 13.91 -4.94
N PHE A 44 -8.19 14.36 -5.08
CA PHE A 44 -8.84 15.30 -4.16
C PHE A 44 -9.33 14.57 -2.90
N ILE A 45 -8.40 14.09 -2.07
CA ILE A 45 -8.71 13.39 -0.82
C ILE A 45 -8.83 14.33 0.37
N ASP A 46 -8.28 15.53 0.24
CA ASP A 46 -8.30 16.61 1.22
C ASP A 46 -8.29 17.99 0.53
N ASP A 47 -8.12 19.06 1.30
CA ASP A 47 -8.06 20.44 0.79
C ASP A 47 -6.64 20.93 0.48
N PHE A 48 -5.64 20.06 0.46
CA PHE A 48 -4.23 20.43 0.30
C PHE A 48 -3.95 21.19 -1.01
N LEU A 49 -4.58 20.77 -2.12
CA LEU A 49 -4.47 21.39 -3.43
C LEU A 49 -5.59 22.40 -3.72
N ILE A 50 -6.51 22.63 -2.78
CA ILE A 50 -7.67 23.48 -2.98
C ILE A 50 -7.47 24.79 -2.22
N GLU A 51 -7.48 25.92 -2.93
CA GLU A 51 -7.41 27.23 -2.31
C GLU A 51 -8.70 27.59 -1.57
N ARG A 52 -9.85 27.36 -2.23
CA ARG A 52 -11.18 27.72 -1.72
C ARG A 52 -12.25 26.83 -2.35
N MET A 53 -13.27 26.50 -1.57
CA MET A 53 -14.50 25.83 -2.03
C MET A 53 -15.70 26.72 -1.74
N GLU A 54 -16.56 26.94 -2.74
CA GLU A 54 -17.81 27.66 -2.59
C GLU A 54 -18.97 26.87 -3.20
N GLY A 55 -19.97 26.57 -2.41
CA GLY A 55 -21.16 25.80 -2.84
C GLY A 55 -20.87 24.33 -3.19
N VAL A 56 -19.68 23.84 -2.89
CA VAL A 56 -19.24 22.44 -3.11
C VAL A 56 -18.57 21.89 -1.86
N SER A 57 -18.50 20.58 -1.75
CA SER A 57 -17.77 19.87 -0.69
C SER A 57 -17.12 18.61 -1.21
N LEU A 58 -16.02 18.18 -0.59
CA LEU A 58 -15.45 16.88 -0.84
C LEU A 58 -16.36 15.82 -0.21
N LYS A 59 -16.71 14.80 -0.98
CA LYS A 59 -17.52 13.68 -0.51
C LYS A 59 -16.90 12.36 -0.97
N LEU A 60 -16.53 11.53 -0.01
CA LEU A 60 -16.17 10.15 -0.30
C LEU A 60 -17.42 9.40 -0.75
N HIS A 61 -17.38 8.81 -1.95
CA HIS A 61 -18.47 7.97 -2.45
C HIS A 61 -18.49 6.63 -1.74
N GLU A 62 -19.67 6.17 -1.41
CA GLU A 62 -19.87 4.83 -0.89
C GLU A 62 -19.69 3.81 -2.03
N PRO A 63 -18.92 2.72 -1.81
CA PRO A 63 -18.75 1.69 -2.83
C PRO A 63 -20.08 0.95 -3.05
N VAL A 64 -20.35 0.62 -4.31
CA VAL A 64 -21.49 -0.24 -4.68
C VAL A 64 -21.00 -1.69 -4.68
N ASN A 65 -21.70 -2.56 -3.93
CA ASN A 65 -21.39 -3.99 -3.94
C ASN A 65 -21.78 -4.60 -5.28
N ALA A 66 -20.76 -4.96 -6.08
CA ALA A 66 -20.93 -5.60 -7.39
C ALA A 66 -20.91 -7.15 -7.33
N GLY A 67 -20.88 -7.73 -6.14
CA GLY A 67 -20.80 -9.18 -5.92
C GLY A 67 -19.37 -9.72 -5.89
N THR A 68 -19.28 -11.05 -5.92
CA THR A 68 -17.98 -11.77 -5.91
C THR A 68 -17.44 -11.88 -7.33
N ALA A 69 -16.28 -11.30 -7.57
CA ALA A 69 -15.61 -11.35 -8.87
C ALA A 69 -14.84 -12.66 -9.10
N ILE A 70 -14.22 -13.21 -8.03
CA ILE A 70 -13.45 -14.45 -8.07
C ILE A 70 -13.54 -15.17 -6.72
N GLU A 71 -13.59 -16.50 -6.76
CA GLU A 71 -13.48 -17.35 -5.58
C GLU A 71 -12.15 -18.12 -5.63
N PHE A 72 -11.49 -18.30 -4.48
CA PHE A 72 -10.27 -19.10 -4.35
C PHE A 72 -10.65 -20.52 -3.89
N ASP A 73 -11.20 -21.30 -4.81
CA ASP A 73 -11.90 -22.56 -4.58
C ASP A 73 -11.10 -23.81 -4.97
N ARG A 74 -9.88 -23.66 -5.53
CA ARG A 74 -9.07 -24.78 -5.97
C ARG A 74 -8.35 -25.46 -4.80
N PRO A 75 -8.09 -26.78 -4.85
CA PRO A 75 -7.40 -27.51 -3.77
C PRO A 75 -6.03 -26.93 -3.38
N TRP A 76 -5.31 -26.32 -4.32
CA TRP A 76 -4.01 -25.69 -4.08
C TRP A 76 -4.10 -24.24 -3.60
N GLU A 77 -5.28 -23.61 -3.63
CA GLU A 77 -5.52 -22.25 -3.13
C GLU A 77 -5.86 -22.29 -1.63
N GLY A 78 -6.93 -22.97 -1.27
CA GLY A 78 -7.32 -23.28 0.09
C GLY A 78 -7.75 -22.09 0.96
N ALA A 79 -8.01 -22.39 2.23
CA ALA A 79 -8.62 -21.46 3.19
C ALA A 79 -7.71 -20.30 3.63
N PHE A 80 -6.40 -20.38 3.38
CA PHE A 80 -5.42 -19.37 3.80
C PHE A 80 -4.86 -18.58 2.61
N CYS A 81 -5.60 -18.54 1.51
CA CYS A 81 -5.30 -17.71 0.35
C CYS A 81 -5.22 -16.22 0.74
N GLY A 82 -4.30 -15.47 0.13
CA GLY A 82 -4.12 -14.06 0.47
C GLY A 82 -3.01 -13.37 -0.31
N TYR A 83 -2.67 -12.14 0.12
CA TYR A 83 -1.64 -11.30 -0.47
C TYR A 83 -1.81 -11.11 -1.98
N VAL A 84 -2.97 -10.59 -2.35
CA VAL A 84 -3.33 -10.36 -3.75
C VAL A 84 -2.59 -9.14 -4.29
N THR A 85 -1.90 -9.31 -5.42
CA THR A 85 -1.30 -8.22 -6.20
C THR A 85 -1.98 -8.16 -7.56
N ALA A 86 -2.50 -7.00 -7.93
CA ALA A 86 -3.14 -6.77 -9.23
C ALA A 86 -2.22 -5.93 -10.12
N LEU A 87 -2.18 -6.26 -11.40
CA LEU A 87 -1.53 -5.46 -12.43
C LEU A 87 -2.27 -5.56 -13.77
N SER A 88 -2.06 -4.57 -14.61
CA SER A 88 -2.65 -4.51 -15.95
C SER A 88 -1.54 -4.34 -16.98
N ASP A 89 -1.62 -5.11 -18.07
CA ASP A 89 -0.67 -5.06 -19.15
C ASP A 89 -1.39 -5.29 -20.49
N GLU A 90 -1.32 -4.32 -21.40
CA GLU A 90 -1.90 -4.38 -22.76
C GLU A 90 -3.37 -4.85 -22.80
N GLY A 91 -4.18 -4.40 -21.83
CA GLY A 91 -5.61 -4.75 -21.73
C GLY A 91 -5.89 -6.13 -21.10
N LEU A 92 -4.86 -6.80 -20.58
CA LEU A 92 -5.01 -7.98 -19.76
C LEU A 92 -4.76 -7.63 -18.29
N HIS A 93 -5.76 -7.83 -17.44
CA HIS A 93 -5.64 -7.71 -16.00
C HIS A 93 -5.24 -9.05 -15.42
N ARG A 94 -4.30 -9.03 -14.49
CA ARG A 94 -3.83 -10.20 -13.74
C ARG A 94 -3.88 -9.93 -12.26
N ILE A 95 -4.26 -10.94 -11.49
CA ILE A 95 -4.02 -10.99 -10.05
C ILE A 95 -3.12 -12.15 -9.73
N TYR A 96 -2.15 -11.90 -8.83
CA TYR A 96 -1.28 -12.91 -8.23
C TYR A 96 -1.64 -13.03 -6.77
N TYR A 97 -1.69 -14.24 -6.25
CA TYR A 97 -2.09 -14.47 -4.87
C TYR A 97 -1.45 -15.74 -4.32
N ARG A 98 -1.26 -15.73 -3.01
CA ARG A 98 -0.77 -16.92 -2.30
C ARG A 98 -1.86 -17.96 -2.20
N GLY A 99 -1.57 -19.21 -2.62
CA GLY A 99 -2.32 -20.40 -2.29
C GLY A 99 -1.71 -21.07 -1.07
N LEU A 100 -2.53 -21.40 -0.08
CA LEU A 100 -2.14 -22.09 1.14
C LEU A 100 -3.29 -22.98 1.63
N PRO A 101 -3.33 -24.26 1.25
CA PRO A 101 -4.42 -25.17 1.58
C PRO A 101 -4.58 -25.47 3.07
N ALA A 102 -3.47 -25.52 3.80
CA ALA A 102 -3.45 -25.80 5.22
C ALA A 102 -2.59 -24.78 5.97
N ALA A 103 -3.03 -24.38 7.16
CA ALA A 103 -2.25 -23.50 8.02
C ALA A 103 -0.86 -24.06 8.29
N GLY A 104 0.14 -23.20 8.35
CA GLY A 104 1.54 -23.58 8.55
C GLY A 104 2.39 -22.38 8.94
N ALA A 105 3.69 -22.61 9.01
CA ALA A 105 4.64 -21.52 9.20
C ALA A 105 4.73 -20.65 7.93
N ASP A 106 4.87 -19.34 8.11
CA ASP A 106 5.08 -18.38 7.04
C ASP A 106 6.25 -18.80 6.14
N GLY A 107 6.03 -18.85 4.84
CA GLY A 107 7.02 -19.26 3.86
C GLY A 107 7.27 -20.78 3.84
N SER A 108 6.27 -21.59 4.16
CA SER A 108 6.38 -23.04 4.07
C SER A 108 6.43 -23.54 2.62
N LEU A 109 6.89 -24.81 2.44
CA LEU A 109 6.89 -25.47 1.12
C LEU A 109 5.48 -25.72 0.56
N ASN A 110 4.45 -25.65 1.40
CA ASN A 110 3.06 -25.85 1.00
C ASN A 110 2.45 -24.60 0.34
N GLU A 111 3.13 -23.48 0.43
CA GLU A 111 2.67 -22.25 -0.20
C GLU A 111 2.97 -22.26 -1.70
N THR A 112 2.02 -21.77 -2.47
CA THR A 112 2.15 -21.56 -3.91
C THR A 112 1.83 -20.10 -4.25
N THR A 113 2.27 -19.63 -5.39
CA THR A 113 1.75 -18.41 -5.99
C THR A 113 0.90 -18.77 -7.19
N CYS A 114 -0.34 -18.35 -7.17
CA CYS A 114 -1.34 -18.58 -8.21
C CYS A 114 -1.60 -17.31 -9.00
N ILE A 115 -2.21 -17.46 -10.19
CA ILE A 115 -2.60 -16.35 -11.06
C ILE A 115 -4.06 -16.51 -11.51
N ALA A 116 -4.76 -15.38 -11.65
CA ALA A 116 -5.99 -15.32 -12.43
C ALA A 116 -5.93 -14.14 -13.39
N GLU A 117 -6.68 -14.22 -14.49
CA GLU A 117 -6.67 -13.27 -15.58
C GLU A 117 -8.07 -12.77 -15.90
N SER A 118 -8.18 -11.51 -16.32
CA SER A 118 -9.42 -10.87 -16.74
C SER A 118 -9.15 -9.88 -17.87
N LYS A 119 -10.13 -9.69 -18.76
CA LYS A 119 -10.11 -8.66 -19.80
C LYS A 119 -10.90 -7.41 -19.43
N ASP A 120 -11.76 -7.52 -18.44
CA ASP A 120 -12.69 -6.46 -18.02
C ASP A 120 -12.55 -6.07 -16.54
N GLY A 121 -11.68 -6.77 -15.78
CA GLY A 121 -11.48 -6.57 -14.34
C GLY A 121 -12.61 -7.14 -13.48
N VAL A 122 -13.64 -7.73 -14.07
CA VAL A 122 -14.83 -8.26 -13.40
C VAL A 122 -14.95 -9.78 -13.57
N SER A 123 -14.80 -10.26 -14.79
CA SER A 123 -14.89 -11.68 -15.13
C SER A 123 -13.49 -12.31 -15.12
N TRP A 124 -13.21 -13.09 -14.10
CA TRP A 124 -11.88 -13.69 -13.89
C TRP A 124 -11.86 -15.17 -14.29
N ARG A 125 -10.75 -15.59 -14.88
CA ARG A 125 -10.47 -17.00 -15.17
C ARG A 125 -9.14 -17.43 -14.56
N LYS A 126 -9.04 -18.69 -14.20
CA LYS A 126 -7.81 -19.35 -13.73
C LYS A 126 -7.24 -20.18 -14.87
N PRO A 127 -6.15 -19.76 -15.52
CA PRO A 127 -5.60 -20.49 -16.66
C PRO A 127 -4.97 -21.82 -16.24
N SER A 128 -5.04 -22.84 -17.09
CA SER A 128 -4.27 -24.08 -16.93
C SER A 128 -2.88 -23.86 -17.53
N LEU A 129 -1.86 -23.70 -16.66
CA LEU A 129 -0.50 -23.35 -17.08
C LEU A 129 0.40 -24.57 -17.27
N GLU A 130 0.12 -25.67 -16.59
CA GLU A 130 0.86 -26.95 -16.65
C GLU A 130 2.36 -26.85 -16.29
N ILE A 131 2.74 -25.82 -15.53
CA ILE A 131 4.13 -25.56 -15.10
C ILE A 131 4.49 -26.41 -13.89
N PHE A 132 3.64 -26.41 -12.86
CA PHE A 132 3.88 -27.13 -11.62
C PHE A 132 2.85 -28.24 -11.42
N GLU A 133 3.26 -29.29 -10.70
CA GLU A 133 2.34 -30.32 -10.22
C GLU A 133 1.90 -30.00 -8.80
N ALA A 134 0.59 -30.00 -8.53
CA ALA A 134 0.03 -29.82 -7.22
C ALA A 134 -1.26 -30.63 -7.10
N HIS A 135 -1.48 -31.29 -5.96
CA HIS A 135 -2.66 -32.10 -5.70
C HIS A 135 -2.97 -33.13 -6.82
N GLY A 136 -1.93 -33.75 -7.37
CA GLY A 136 -2.05 -34.79 -8.40
C GLY A 136 -2.42 -34.28 -9.80
N THR A 137 -2.30 -32.98 -10.06
CA THR A 137 -2.58 -32.42 -11.37
C THR A 137 -1.61 -31.30 -11.77
N ARG A 138 -1.30 -31.24 -13.06
CA ARG A 138 -0.59 -30.10 -13.67
C ARG A 138 -1.57 -29.05 -14.25
N LYS A 139 -2.86 -29.40 -14.36
CA LYS A 139 -3.90 -28.47 -14.86
C LYS A 139 -4.27 -27.47 -13.78
N ASN A 140 -3.35 -26.58 -13.44
CA ASN A 140 -3.48 -25.58 -12.42
C ASN A 140 -2.94 -24.21 -12.90
N ASN A 141 -3.20 -23.18 -12.12
CA ASN A 141 -2.82 -21.79 -12.37
C ASN A 141 -1.63 -21.34 -11.49
N ILE A 142 -0.75 -22.24 -11.13
CA ILE A 142 0.41 -21.97 -10.26
C ILE A 142 1.55 -21.45 -11.09
N VAL A 143 2.11 -20.29 -10.69
CA VAL A 143 3.27 -19.65 -11.32
C VAL A 143 4.54 -19.77 -10.47
N LEU A 144 4.42 -20.14 -9.20
CA LEU A 144 5.56 -20.41 -8.32
C LEU A 144 5.19 -21.45 -7.29
N ALA A 145 6.00 -22.50 -7.15
CA ALA A 145 5.89 -23.54 -6.13
C ALA A 145 7.25 -24.19 -5.84
N GLY A 146 7.38 -24.82 -4.66
CA GLY A 146 8.59 -25.53 -4.27
C GLY A 146 9.80 -24.64 -3.98
N LEU A 147 9.62 -23.35 -3.87
CA LEU A 147 10.65 -22.34 -3.61
C LEU A 147 10.34 -21.57 -2.32
N ALA A 148 10.32 -22.28 -1.19
CA ALA A 148 10.17 -21.61 0.09
C ALA A 148 11.35 -20.65 0.38
N PRO A 149 11.07 -19.46 0.97
CA PRO A 149 9.78 -18.97 1.46
C PRO A 149 9.06 -18.02 0.48
N PHE A 150 9.41 -18.03 -0.79
CA PHE A 150 9.12 -16.93 -1.73
C PHE A 150 7.66 -16.85 -2.17
N SER A 151 6.88 -17.93 -2.08
CA SER A 151 5.44 -17.89 -2.36
C SER A 151 4.62 -17.20 -1.25
N HIS A 152 5.22 -16.92 -0.08
CA HIS A 152 4.51 -16.33 1.05
C HIS A 152 3.86 -14.99 0.71
N ASN A 153 4.61 -14.12 0.04
CA ASN A 153 4.21 -12.75 -0.26
C ASN A 153 4.79 -12.27 -1.60
N PHE A 154 4.74 -13.11 -2.59
CA PHE A 154 5.23 -12.82 -3.94
C PHE A 154 4.45 -11.66 -4.55
N SER A 155 5.11 -10.50 -4.74
CA SER A 155 4.50 -9.27 -5.21
C SER A 155 5.08 -8.83 -6.55
N PRO A 156 4.47 -9.24 -7.67
CA PRO A 156 4.93 -8.84 -9.00
C PRO A 156 4.52 -7.41 -9.37
N PHE A 157 5.30 -6.82 -10.28
CA PHE A 157 4.96 -5.58 -10.96
C PHE A 157 5.44 -5.60 -12.40
N LEU A 158 4.84 -4.75 -13.24
CA LEU A 158 5.31 -4.47 -14.59
C LEU A 158 6.40 -3.39 -14.50
N ASP A 159 7.59 -3.68 -15.01
CA ASP A 159 8.70 -2.74 -14.99
C ASP A 159 8.59 -1.76 -16.17
N THR A 160 8.25 -0.51 -15.85
CA THR A 160 8.11 0.57 -16.84
C THR A 160 9.40 1.36 -17.07
N ARG A 161 10.52 0.92 -16.47
CA ARG A 161 11.81 1.60 -16.63
C ARG A 161 12.21 1.64 -18.11
N PRO A 162 12.59 2.82 -18.62
CA PRO A 162 13.08 2.93 -19.99
C PRO A 162 14.26 2.00 -20.30
N GLY A 163 14.19 1.29 -21.42
CA GLY A 163 15.26 0.40 -21.88
C GLY A 163 15.34 -0.95 -21.16
N ILE A 164 14.30 -1.33 -20.41
CA ILE A 164 14.26 -2.67 -19.78
C ILE A 164 14.29 -3.79 -20.83
N ALA A 165 15.04 -4.84 -20.57
CA ALA A 165 15.06 -6.02 -21.43
C ALA A 165 13.71 -6.75 -21.37
N GLN A 166 13.20 -7.23 -22.52
CA GLN A 166 11.94 -7.96 -22.59
C GLN A 166 11.94 -9.21 -21.68
N SER A 167 13.09 -9.84 -21.49
CA SER A 167 13.27 -10.99 -20.60
C SER A 167 13.06 -10.66 -19.10
N GLU A 168 13.02 -9.36 -18.76
CA GLU A 168 12.88 -8.84 -17.39
C GLU A 168 11.73 -7.83 -17.25
N ARG A 169 10.80 -7.86 -18.21
CA ARG A 169 9.66 -6.95 -18.26
C ARG A 169 8.79 -7.00 -17.01
N TYR A 170 8.66 -8.16 -16.39
CA TYR A 170 8.02 -8.32 -15.10
C TYR A 170 9.07 -8.59 -14.04
N LYS A 171 8.90 -7.96 -12.89
CA LYS A 171 9.75 -8.14 -11.72
C LYS A 171 8.90 -8.46 -10.49
N ALA A 172 9.50 -9.11 -9.50
CA ALA A 172 8.88 -9.32 -8.21
C ALA A 172 9.93 -9.29 -7.09
N ALA A 173 9.51 -8.86 -5.91
CA ALA A 173 10.25 -9.02 -4.66
C ALA A 173 9.48 -10.00 -3.77
N ALA A 174 10.17 -10.97 -3.18
CA ALA A 174 9.55 -11.97 -2.31
C ALA A 174 10.53 -12.50 -1.27
N GLY A 175 10.02 -12.86 -0.12
CA GLY A 175 10.82 -13.44 0.96
C GLY A 175 10.28 -13.12 2.35
N THR A 176 11.01 -13.57 3.36
CA THR A 176 10.72 -13.36 4.77
C THR A 176 11.94 -12.77 5.47
N VAL A 177 11.82 -12.43 6.75
CA VAL A 177 12.96 -11.92 7.53
C VAL A 177 14.16 -12.87 7.50
N LYS A 178 13.95 -14.17 7.42
CA LYS A 178 15.04 -15.16 7.42
C LYS A 178 15.80 -15.20 6.08
N SER A 179 15.08 -15.08 4.97
CA SER A 179 15.67 -15.10 3.62
C SER A 179 16.14 -13.72 3.15
N GLY A 180 15.60 -12.65 3.69
CA GLY A 180 15.57 -11.36 3.02
C GLY A 180 14.64 -11.38 1.80
N LEU A 181 14.54 -10.27 1.07
CA LEU A 181 13.83 -10.22 -0.20
C LEU A 181 14.74 -10.67 -1.34
N ALA A 182 14.30 -11.65 -2.11
CA ALA A 182 14.91 -12.04 -3.36
C ALA A 182 14.22 -11.31 -4.54
N ALA A 183 15.00 -11.04 -5.61
CA ALA A 183 14.50 -10.50 -6.85
C ALA A 183 14.15 -11.61 -7.84
N PHE A 184 12.99 -11.50 -8.45
CA PHE A 184 12.53 -12.37 -9.52
C PHE A 184 12.22 -11.56 -10.77
N VAL A 185 12.39 -12.19 -11.93
CA VAL A 185 12.06 -11.61 -13.23
C VAL A 185 11.32 -12.62 -14.11
N SER A 186 10.54 -12.08 -15.03
CA SER A 186 9.80 -12.87 -16.03
C SER A 186 9.59 -12.06 -17.31
N PRO A 187 9.63 -12.70 -18.49
CA PRO A 187 9.26 -12.07 -19.75
C PRO A 187 7.75 -11.94 -19.96
N ASP A 188 6.96 -12.79 -19.29
CA ASP A 188 5.53 -12.99 -19.57
C ASP A 188 4.63 -12.89 -18.31
N GLY A 189 5.23 -12.72 -17.15
CA GLY A 189 4.51 -12.71 -15.87
C GLY A 189 4.04 -14.09 -15.39
N VAL A 190 4.42 -15.16 -16.09
CA VAL A 190 4.00 -16.54 -15.81
C VAL A 190 5.20 -17.41 -15.46
N ARG A 191 6.28 -17.32 -16.22
CA ARG A 191 7.52 -18.08 -16.02
C ARG A 191 8.53 -17.21 -15.30
N TRP A 192 8.76 -17.52 -14.03
CA TRP A 192 9.61 -16.74 -13.13
C TRP A 192 10.95 -17.40 -12.88
N ARG A 193 12.00 -16.61 -12.79
CA ARG A 193 13.32 -17.02 -12.32
C ARG A 193 13.87 -16.01 -11.33
N LYS A 194 14.69 -16.44 -10.39
CA LYS A 194 15.48 -15.51 -9.60
C LYS A 194 16.41 -14.72 -10.50
N LEU A 195 16.59 -13.45 -10.19
CA LEU A 195 17.55 -12.60 -10.90
C LEU A 195 18.97 -12.88 -10.41
N ARG A 196 19.12 -13.13 -9.09
CA ARG A 196 20.37 -13.60 -8.45
C ARG A 196 20.04 -14.42 -7.19
N GLU A 197 21.06 -15.14 -6.67
CA GLU A 197 20.85 -15.95 -5.47
C GLU A 197 20.80 -15.12 -4.19
N GLU A 198 21.63 -14.07 -4.07
CA GLU A 198 21.66 -13.20 -2.89
C GLU A 198 20.40 -12.32 -2.83
N PRO A 199 19.84 -12.11 -1.63
CA PRO A 199 18.73 -11.20 -1.47
C PRO A 199 19.13 -9.76 -1.78
N ILE A 200 18.15 -9.00 -2.25
CA ILE A 200 18.30 -7.58 -2.60
C ILE A 200 18.09 -6.65 -1.41
N LEU A 201 17.33 -7.08 -0.40
CA LEU A 201 17.08 -6.38 0.86
C LEU A 201 17.14 -7.36 2.03
N ARG A 202 17.78 -6.98 3.14
CA ARG A 202 17.87 -7.79 4.36
C ARG A 202 17.25 -7.12 5.58
N ASP A 203 17.19 -5.79 5.59
CA ASP A 203 16.76 -5.00 6.73
C ASP A 203 15.27 -4.70 6.67
N GLY A 204 14.44 -5.65 7.11
CA GLY A 204 12.98 -5.53 7.15
C GLY A 204 12.35 -6.77 7.76
N ALA A 205 11.08 -6.67 8.11
CA ALA A 205 10.33 -7.82 8.63
C ALA A 205 9.83 -8.76 7.50
N PHE A 206 9.46 -8.18 6.35
CA PHE A 206 9.07 -8.85 5.10
C PHE A 206 7.94 -9.90 5.22
N ASP A 207 7.25 -9.94 6.34
CA ASP A 207 6.18 -10.91 6.63
C ASP A 207 4.78 -10.43 6.21
N SER A 208 4.74 -9.41 5.34
CA SER A 208 3.52 -8.91 4.70
C SER A 208 3.79 -8.54 3.25
N GLN A 209 2.87 -7.83 2.60
CA GLN A 209 3.05 -7.39 1.23
C GLN A 209 4.30 -6.50 1.11
N ASN A 210 5.22 -6.86 0.21
CA ASN A 210 6.42 -6.10 -0.12
C ASN A 210 6.22 -5.52 -1.51
N VAL A 211 5.81 -4.26 -1.59
CA VAL A 211 5.40 -3.62 -2.83
C VAL A 211 6.57 -2.88 -3.45
N ALA A 212 6.96 -3.27 -4.66
CA ALA A 212 8.02 -2.60 -5.42
C ALA A 212 7.50 -2.19 -6.80
N PHE A 213 8.04 -1.10 -7.34
CA PHE A 213 7.79 -0.64 -8.71
C PHE A 213 8.85 0.37 -9.16
N TRP A 214 8.87 0.68 -10.46
CA TRP A 214 9.62 1.80 -10.99
C TRP A 214 8.82 3.09 -10.81
N SER A 215 9.41 4.07 -10.15
CA SER A 215 8.84 5.42 -10.02
C SER A 215 9.39 6.31 -11.14
N GLU A 216 8.54 6.68 -12.09
CA GLU A 216 8.92 7.60 -13.18
C GLU A 216 9.26 8.98 -12.64
N LEU A 217 8.52 9.42 -11.62
CA LEU A 217 8.73 10.71 -10.96
C LEU A 217 10.12 10.82 -10.32
N GLU A 218 10.56 9.74 -9.66
CA GLU A 218 11.83 9.71 -8.92
C GLU A 218 12.97 9.12 -9.76
N ASN A 219 12.67 8.56 -10.93
CA ASN A 219 13.62 7.89 -11.81
C ASN A 219 14.43 6.80 -11.08
N CYS A 220 13.74 6.01 -10.24
CA CYS A 220 14.32 4.88 -9.52
C CYS A 220 13.24 3.84 -9.16
N TYR A 221 13.69 2.65 -8.81
CA TYR A 221 12.82 1.68 -8.14
C TYR A 221 12.58 2.11 -6.70
N VAL A 222 11.36 1.89 -6.23
CA VAL A 222 10.96 2.05 -4.85
C VAL A 222 10.43 0.73 -4.32
N CYS A 223 10.62 0.46 -3.03
CA CYS A 223 10.08 -0.70 -2.36
C CYS A 223 9.54 -0.29 -1.00
N TYR A 224 8.29 -0.65 -0.71
CA TYR A 224 7.62 -0.42 0.56
C TYR A 224 7.39 -1.76 1.25
N PHE A 225 7.79 -1.87 2.49
CA PHE A 225 7.73 -3.12 3.25
C PHE A 225 7.59 -2.85 4.74
N ARG A 226 7.22 -3.89 5.48
CA ARG A 226 7.06 -3.81 6.93
C ARG A 226 8.40 -3.67 7.65
N THR A 227 8.41 -2.77 8.63
CA THR A 227 9.41 -2.68 9.70
C THR A 227 8.70 -2.54 11.05
N TRP A 228 9.47 -2.33 12.12
CA TRP A 228 8.97 -2.09 13.46
C TRP A 228 9.59 -0.84 14.03
N THR A 229 8.82 -0.02 14.75
CA THR A 229 9.27 1.28 15.28
C THR A 229 10.46 1.17 16.24
N GLY A 230 10.58 0.06 16.96
CA GLY A 230 11.68 -0.22 17.88
C GLY A 230 12.80 -1.12 17.29
N GLY A 231 12.75 -1.38 15.98
CA GLY A 231 13.67 -2.30 15.31
C GLY A 231 13.41 -3.77 15.63
N GLY A 232 13.86 -4.68 14.76
CA GLY A 232 13.58 -6.11 14.86
C GLY A 232 12.06 -6.37 14.89
N PHE A 233 11.55 -6.91 15.99
CA PHE A 233 10.10 -7.14 16.22
C PHE A 233 9.58 -6.36 17.45
N LYS A 234 10.18 -5.22 17.77
CA LYS A 234 9.84 -4.41 18.94
C LYS A 234 9.00 -3.18 18.56
N GLY A 235 8.10 -2.77 19.44
CA GLY A 235 7.24 -1.61 19.21
C GLY A 235 6.05 -1.95 18.31
N PHE A 236 5.69 -1.03 17.43
CA PHE A 236 4.55 -1.15 16.52
C PHE A 236 5.00 -1.50 15.11
N ARG A 237 4.16 -2.25 14.38
CA ARG A 237 4.34 -2.45 12.94
C ARG A 237 4.22 -1.12 12.23
N THR A 238 5.14 -0.87 11.32
CA THR A 238 5.15 0.34 10.47
C THR A 238 5.61 -0.01 9.07
N VAL A 239 5.58 0.94 8.17
CA VAL A 239 6.04 0.79 6.79
C VAL A 239 7.32 1.59 6.62
N SER A 240 8.32 0.97 6.04
CA SER A 240 9.54 1.65 5.57
C SER A 240 9.64 1.57 4.06
N ARG A 241 10.43 2.47 3.51
CA ARG A 241 10.72 2.62 2.09
C ARG A 241 12.21 2.46 1.86
N ALA A 242 12.57 1.83 0.75
CA ALA A 242 13.93 1.82 0.21
C ALA A 242 13.89 2.14 -1.29
N THR A 243 15.01 2.61 -1.85
CA THR A 243 15.16 2.96 -3.26
C THR A 243 16.33 2.26 -3.91
N SER A 244 16.23 2.07 -5.24
CA SER A 244 17.29 1.45 -6.04
C SER A 244 17.31 2.01 -7.46
N ARG A 245 18.49 2.10 -8.07
CA ARG A 245 18.63 2.49 -9.48
C ARG A 245 18.66 1.30 -10.43
N ASP A 246 18.94 0.10 -9.92
CA ASP A 246 19.20 -1.11 -10.70
C ASP A 246 18.34 -2.30 -10.30
N PHE A 247 17.47 -2.15 -9.28
CA PHE A 247 16.68 -3.21 -8.66
C PHE A 247 17.51 -4.22 -7.84
N LEU A 248 18.83 -4.10 -7.83
CA LEU A 248 19.73 -5.04 -7.14
C LEU A 248 20.35 -4.45 -5.88
N SER A 249 20.72 -3.18 -5.94
CA SER A 249 21.38 -2.43 -4.86
C SER A 249 20.41 -1.42 -4.29
N TRP A 250 20.01 -1.58 -3.04
CA TRP A 250 19.00 -0.76 -2.39
C TRP A 250 19.59 0.11 -1.27
N SER A 251 18.97 1.25 -1.06
CA SER A 251 19.28 2.10 0.09
C SER A 251 18.94 1.41 1.42
N ALA A 252 19.45 1.94 2.53
CA ALA A 252 18.92 1.58 3.84
C ALA A 252 17.41 1.90 3.92
N PRO A 253 16.64 1.13 4.72
CA PRO A 253 15.22 1.41 4.94
C PRO A 253 15.02 2.74 5.65
N GLU A 254 14.10 3.56 5.13
CA GLU A 254 13.64 4.80 5.75
C GLU A 254 12.21 4.64 6.23
N PRO A 255 11.90 4.81 7.53
CA PRO A 255 10.54 4.76 8.03
C PRO A 255 9.68 5.84 7.38
N MET A 256 8.46 5.46 6.98
CA MET A 256 7.47 6.41 6.47
C MET A 256 6.96 7.30 7.60
N ASN A 257 6.74 8.58 7.27
CA ASN A 257 6.11 9.55 8.18
C ASN A 257 4.62 9.68 7.82
N PHE A 258 3.76 9.33 8.76
CA PHE A 258 2.30 9.38 8.62
C PHE A 258 1.70 10.60 9.35
N GLY A 259 2.48 11.64 9.61
CA GLY A 259 2.04 12.86 10.26
C GLY A 259 1.54 12.59 11.69
N LEU A 260 0.29 12.97 11.97
CA LEU A 260 -0.32 12.81 13.30
C LEU A 260 -1.00 11.44 13.50
N THR A 261 -0.93 10.53 12.51
CA THR A 261 -1.50 9.18 12.64
C THR A 261 -0.78 8.42 13.74
N PRO A 262 -1.50 7.89 14.75
CA PRO A 262 -0.88 7.10 15.81
C PRO A 262 -0.16 5.87 15.23
N PRO A 263 1.04 5.51 15.73
CA PRO A 263 1.77 4.33 15.27
C PRO A 263 1.19 3.04 15.86
N GLU A 264 -0.07 2.75 15.56
CA GLU A 264 -0.82 1.62 16.12
C GLU A 264 -0.94 0.46 15.12
N HIS A 265 0.20 -0.17 14.77
CA HIS A 265 0.25 -1.32 13.89
C HIS A 265 -0.29 -1.06 12.47
N LEU A 266 0.36 -0.17 11.71
CA LEU A 266 0.16 -0.06 10.26
C LEU A 266 0.62 -1.38 9.61
N TYR A 267 -0.32 -2.30 9.46
CA TYR A 267 -0.05 -3.73 9.30
C TYR A 267 0.58 -4.08 7.95
N THR A 268 0.06 -3.52 6.89
CA THR A 268 0.53 -3.78 5.53
C THR A 268 0.38 -2.52 4.67
N ASN A 269 0.91 -2.56 3.48
CA ASN A 269 0.78 -1.48 2.51
C ASN A 269 0.34 -2.03 1.15
N GLN A 270 -0.26 -1.16 0.35
CA GLN A 270 -0.57 -1.39 -1.06
C GLN A 270 -0.26 -0.09 -1.81
N THR A 271 1.00 0.33 -1.75
CA THR A 271 1.46 1.53 -2.46
C THR A 271 1.42 1.28 -3.97
N THR A 272 0.94 2.27 -4.72
CA THR A 272 0.91 2.23 -6.19
C THR A 272 1.65 3.44 -6.76
N PRO A 273 2.22 3.34 -7.99
CA PRO A 273 2.83 4.49 -8.65
C PRO A 273 1.83 5.58 -8.98
#